data_7b5ff90b4224dcadcc4507fd43fd3f8e
#
_entry.id   7b5ff90b4224dcadcc4507fd43fd3f8e
#
_cell.length_a   1.000
_cell.length_b   1.000
_cell.length_c   1.000
_cell.angle_alpha   90.00
_cell.angle_beta   90.00
_cell.angle_gamma   90.00
#
_symmetry.space_group_name_H-M   'P 1'
#
loop_
_entity.id
_entity.type
_entity.pdbx_description
1 polymer ?
#
loop_
_entity_poly.entity_id
_entity_poly.type
_entity_poly.pdbx_seq_one_letter_code
_entity_poly.pdbx_strand_id
1 'polypeptide(L)'
;MTRIRWLTIAALLLVGLLMPLATGAAAPAFASDAFQRTWARTDQPVASGAVSRTWMWGPQPDSAPLTESYSEAPGGKRTVQYFDKTRMEDNSYRASSPWDVTNGLLAEELITGRMQLGDTTFVQYAPAQVNVAGDPNDPQGPTYASFSGLMAAGAPADGATITQTVDRAGQVGSDPALASAGVTARDVGALTHHDVASVFWDFMNSSGLVSVAGQTVSDHLFVNPY
;
A
#
# COMPACT_ATOMS: atom_id res chain seq x y z
N MET A 1 38.70 14.39 78.13
CA MET A 1 39.03 14.25 76.69
C MET A 1 37.87 13.58 75.97
N THR A 2 36.97 14.37 75.44
CA THR A 2 35.66 13.88 74.89
C THR A 2 35.75 13.97 73.36
N ARG A 3 35.67 12.85 72.69
CA ARG A 3 35.70 12.81 71.23
C ARG A 3 34.26 12.88 70.68
N ILE A 4 33.94 13.98 70.00
CA ILE A 4 32.68 14.19 69.23
C ILE A 4 32.76 13.44 67.90
N ARG A 5 31.81 12.51 67.69
CA ARG A 5 31.62 11.80 66.40
C ARG A 5 30.61 12.60 65.56
N TRP A 6 31.04 13.07 64.40
CA TRP A 6 30.18 13.68 63.40
C TRP A 6 29.47 12.57 62.60
N LEU A 7 28.17 12.50 62.65
CA LEU A 7 27.32 11.69 61.80
C LEU A 7 26.94 12.55 60.57
N THR A 8 27.52 12.23 59.42
CA THR A 8 27.10 12.80 58.13
C THR A 8 25.91 12.01 57.60
N ILE A 9 24.74 12.63 57.55
CA ILE A 9 23.54 12.13 56.90
C ILE A 9 23.63 12.47 55.45
N ALA A 10 23.85 11.47 54.55
CA ALA A 10 23.74 11.60 53.12
C ALA A 10 22.28 11.49 52.71
N ALA A 11 21.67 12.62 52.33
CA ALA A 11 20.35 12.63 51.74
C ALA A 11 20.46 12.25 50.26
N LEU A 12 20.04 11.04 49.88
CA LEU A 12 19.88 10.65 48.46
C LEU A 12 18.62 11.32 47.90
N LEU A 13 18.84 12.35 47.08
CA LEU A 13 17.81 12.94 46.23
C LEU A 13 17.54 11.99 45.05
N LEU A 14 16.45 11.25 45.14
CA LEU A 14 15.92 10.44 44.01
C LEU A 14 15.18 11.40 43.06
N VAL A 15 15.90 11.95 42.07
CA VAL A 15 15.27 12.66 40.96
C VAL A 15 14.63 11.65 40.04
N GLY A 16 13.34 11.41 40.24
CA GLY A 16 12.54 10.61 39.31
C GLY A 16 12.45 11.32 37.96
N LEU A 17 13.16 10.79 36.96
CA LEU A 17 13.06 11.22 35.56
C LEU A 17 11.69 10.79 35.07
N LEU A 18 10.67 11.63 35.17
CA LEU A 18 9.39 11.48 34.46
C LEU A 18 9.69 11.65 32.96
N MET A 19 10.01 10.56 32.27
CA MET A 19 9.96 10.56 30.80
C MET A 19 8.48 10.74 30.38
N PRO A 20 8.15 11.74 29.57
CA PRO A 20 6.83 11.82 29.00
C PRO A 20 6.63 10.55 28.16
N LEU A 21 5.63 9.75 28.52
CA LEU A 21 5.11 8.71 27.63
C LEU A 21 4.65 9.44 26.38
N ALA A 22 5.39 9.24 25.27
CA ALA A 22 4.91 9.66 23.97
C ALA A 22 3.59 8.96 23.75
N THR A 23 2.49 9.69 23.86
CA THR A 23 1.17 9.23 23.43
C THR A 23 1.24 9.12 21.91
N GLY A 24 1.59 7.93 21.40
CA GLY A 24 1.47 7.65 19.98
C GLY A 24 0.04 8.02 19.57
N ALA A 25 -0.12 8.78 18.49
CA ALA A 25 -1.44 9.05 17.94
C ALA A 25 -2.14 7.71 17.73
N ALA A 26 -3.40 7.61 18.16
CA ALA A 26 -4.19 6.40 17.93
C ALA A 26 -4.27 6.17 16.42
N ALA A 27 -4.16 4.90 16.01
CA ALA A 27 -4.33 4.52 14.61
C ALA A 27 -5.68 5.02 14.09
N PRO A 28 -5.75 5.54 12.85
CA PRO A 28 -7.02 5.92 12.25
C PRO A 28 -7.98 4.72 12.23
N ALA A 29 -9.26 4.97 12.53
CA ALA A 29 -10.29 3.95 12.41
C ALA A 29 -10.56 3.64 10.94
N PHE A 30 -11.00 2.42 10.63
CA PHE A 30 -11.49 2.08 9.28
C PHE A 30 -12.72 2.91 8.92
N ALA A 31 -12.80 3.35 7.67
CA ALA A 31 -13.91 4.16 7.17
C ALA A 31 -15.25 3.42 7.21
N SER A 32 -15.24 2.09 7.08
CA SER A 32 -16.43 1.24 7.13
C SER A 32 -16.06 -0.20 7.49
N ASP A 33 -17.08 -0.98 7.87
CA ASP A 33 -16.93 -2.43 8.06
C ASP A 33 -16.48 -3.15 6.78
N ALA A 34 -16.83 -2.62 5.60
CA ALA A 34 -16.38 -3.17 4.33
C ALA A 34 -14.86 -3.01 4.17
N PHE A 35 -14.31 -1.84 4.47
CA PHE A 35 -12.87 -1.59 4.44
C PHE A 35 -12.14 -2.49 5.46
N GLN A 36 -12.69 -2.59 6.68
CA GLN A 36 -12.12 -3.47 7.69
C GLN A 36 -12.12 -4.94 7.25
N ARG A 37 -13.22 -5.44 6.66
CA ARG A 37 -13.26 -6.83 6.14
C ARG A 37 -12.27 -7.06 5.01
N THR A 38 -12.13 -6.10 4.10
CA THR A 38 -11.16 -6.17 2.99
C THR A 38 -9.73 -6.24 3.52
N TRP A 39 -9.38 -5.37 4.45
CA TRP A 39 -8.09 -5.39 5.15
C TRP A 39 -7.90 -6.72 5.92
N ALA A 40 -8.90 -7.11 6.70
CA ALA A 40 -8.80 -8.27 7.58
C ALA A 40 -8.54 -9.56 6.81
N ARG A 41 -9.10 -9.71 5.59
CA ARG A 41 -8.90 -10.93 4.80
C ARG A 41 -7.42 -11.29 4.68
N THR A 42 -6.60 -10.37 4.26
CA THR A 42 -5.17 -10.61 4.03
C THR A 42 -4.30 -10.25 5.24
N ASP A 43 -4.61 -9.17 5.94
CA ASP A 43 -3.66 -8.55 6.87
C ASP A 43 -3.93 -8.86 8.34
N GLN A 44 -5.16 -9.24 8.72
CA GLN A 44 -5.44 -9.71 10.08
C GLN A 44 -4.57 -10.92 10.51
N PRO A 45 -4.33 -11.95 9.67
CA PRO A 45 -3.42 -13.05 10.03
C PRO A 45 -1.97 -12.59 10.20
N VAL A 46 -1.53 -11.56 9.48
CA VAL A 46 -0.19 -10.96 9.66
C VAL A 46 -0.14 -10.18 10.97
N ALA A 47 -1.15 -9.33 11.22
CA ALA A 47 -1.26 -8.52 12.44
C ALA A 47 -1.28 -9.37 13.71
N SER A 48 -1.93 -10.54 13.67
CA SER A 48 -2.00 -11.47 14.79
C SER A 48 -0.77 -12.37 14.95
N GLY A 49 0.17 -12.32 14.00
CA GLY A 49 1.34 -13.22 13.99
C GLY A 49 1.01 -14.66 13.58
N ALA A 50 -0.20 -14.94 13.06
CA ALA A 50 -0.57 -16.26 12.59
C ALA A 50 0.19 -16.68 11.32
N VAL A 51 0.66 -15.71 10.53
CA VAL A 51 1.50 -15.93 9.36
C VAL A 51 2.62 -14.88 9.30
N SER A 52 3.72 -15.26 8.64
CA SER A 52 4.78 -14.35 8.24
C SER A 52 4.74 -14.17 6.73
N ARG A 53 4.20 -13.05 6.26
CA ARG A 53 4.20 -12.64 4.86
C ARG A 53 4.16 -11.12 4.77
N THR A 54 4.35 -10.57 3.57
CA THR A 54 4.21 -9.14 3.34
C THR A 54 2.77 -8.67 3.62
N TRP A 55 2.64 -7.44 4.10
CA TRP A 55 1.35 -6.76 4.18
C TRP A 55 0.82 -6.47 2.78
N MET A 56 -0.50 -6.62 2.60
CA MET A 56 -1.18 -6.12 1.40
C MET A 56 -1.52 -4.63 1.54
N TRP A 57 -2.10 -4.27 2.68
CA TRP A 57 -2.62 -2.93 2.96
C TRP A 57 -1.75 -2.15 3.95
N GLY A 58 -0.97 -2.83 4.76
CA GLY A 58 -0.25 -2.28 5.89
C GLY A 58 -0.88 -2.63 7.25
N PRO A 59 -0.21 -2.29 8.35
CA PRO A 59 -0.67 -2.65 9.69
C PRO A 59 -1.99 -1.96 10.09
N GLN A 60 -2.30 -0.84 9.47
CA GLN A 60 -3.46 0.01 9.76
C GLN A 60 -3.68 1.00 8.59
N PRO A 61 -4.81 1.72 8.54
CA PRO A 61 -4.97 2.86 7.64
C PRO A 61 -3.93 3.96 7.92
N ASP A 62 -3.42 4.61 6.88
CA ASP A 62 -2.50 5.75 6.98
C ASP A 62 -3.24 7.08 7.09
N SER A 63 -4.50 7.12 6.68
CA SER A 63 -5.34 8.32 6.77
C SER A 63 -6.62 8.08 7.56
N ALA A 64 -7.18 9.14 8.13
CA ALA A 64 -8.60 9.15 8.48
C ALA A 64 -9.45 8.93 7.22
N PRO A 65 -10.75 8.54 7.36
CA PRO A 65 -11.67 8.52 6.24
C PRO A 65 -11.74 9.89 5.55
N LEU A 66 -11.68 9.87 4.22
CA LEU A 66 -11.78 11.05 3.38
C LEU A 66 -12.98 10.93 2.45
N THR A 67 -13.41 12.06 1.90
CA THR A 67 -14.49 12.11 0.91
C THR A 67 -13.96 12.75 -0.36
N GLU A 68 -14.04 12.02 -1.48
CA GLU A 68 -13.64 12.50 -2.81
C GLU A 68 -14.85 12.68 -3.73
N SER A 69 -14.72 13.57 -4.69
CA SER A 69 -15.75 13.77 -5.73
C SER A 69 -15.83 12.53 -6.61
N TYR A 70 -17.05 12.02 -6.84
CA TYR A 70 -17.31 10.94 -7.76
C TYR A 70 -18.75 11.02 -8.26
N SER A 71 -18.95 11.29 -9.54
CA SER A 71 -20.25 11.70 -10.12
C SER A 71 -21.38 10.73 -9.86
N GLU A 72 -21.11 9.42 -9.92
CA GLU A 72 -22.10 8.36 -9.78
C GLU A 72 -22.37 7.97 -8.33
N ALA A 73 -21.58 8.47 -7.38
CA ALA A 73 -21.80 8.19 -5.96
C ALA A 73 -22.92 9.09 -5.38
N PRO A 74 -23.59 8.66 -4.30
CA PRO A 74 -24.62 9.46 -3.62
C PRO A 74 -24.11 10.85 -3.24
N GLY A 75 -24.82 11.88 -3.70
CA GLY A 75 -24.41 13.26 -3.49
C GLY A 75 -23.13 13.67 -4.25
N GLY A 76 -22.72 12.90 -5.27
CA GLY A 76 -21.52 13.15 -6.07
C GLY A 76 -20.21 12.94 -5.30
N LYS A 77 -20.22 12.14 -4.23
CA LYS A 77 -19.06 11.92 -3.36
C LYS A 77 -19.00 10.48 -2.90
N ARG A 78 -17.79 9.90 -2.88
CA ARG A 78 -17.52 8.58 -2.31
C ARG A 78 -16.54 8.67 -1.14
N THR A 79 -16.62 7.72 -0.24
CA THR A 79 -15.65 7.57 0.85
C THR A 79 -14.43 6.84 0.33
N VAL A 80 -13.25 7.35 0.69
CA VAL A 80 -11.96 6.73 0.40
C VAL A 80 -11.11 6.73 1.67
N GLN A 81 -10.13 5.83 1.70
CA GLN A 81 -9.12 5.79 2.76
C GLN A 81 -7.79 5.29 2.20
N TYR A 82 -6.70 5.95 2.59
CA TYR A 82 -5.36 5.61 2.14
C TYR A 82 -4.70 4.61 3.09
N PHE A 83 -3.92 3.72 2.50
CA PHE A 83 -3.16 2.66 3.12
C PHE A 83 -1.73 2.66 2.57
N ASP A 84 -0.82 1.92 3.18
CA ASP A 84 0.61 1.88 2.84
C ASP A 84 0.90 1.78 1.31
N LYS A 85 0.10 1.02 0.58
CA LYS A 85 0.36 0.77 -0.85
C LYS A 85 -0.76 1.18 -1.79
N THR A 86 -1.90 1.65 -1.28
CA THR A 86 -3.10 1.82 -2.11
C THR A 86 -4.15 2.69 -1.44
N ARG A 87 -5.22 2.97 -2.16
CA ARG A 87 -6.44 3.63 -1.70
C ARG A 87 -7.61 2.65 -1.78
N MET A 88 -8.34 2.45 -0.68
CA MET A 88 -9.64 1.80 -0.72
C MET A 88 -10.72 2.82 -1.07
N GLU A 89 -11.68 2.41 -1.87
CA GLU A 89 -12.80 3.21 -2.34
C GLU A 89 -14.11 2.47 -2.08
N ASP A 90 -15.08 3.16 -1.46
CA ASP A 90 -16.40 2.60 -1.17
C ASP A 90 -17.32 2.71 -2.39
N ASN A 91 -17.68 1.57 -2.93
CA ASN A 91 -18.63 1.42 -4.05
C ASN A 91 -19.89 0.66 -3.62
N SER A 92 -20.18 0.51 -2.33
CA SER A 92 -21.34 -0.22 -1.78
C SER A 92 -22.69 0.37 -2.21
N TYR A 93 -22.70 1.61 -2.72
CA TYR A 93 -23.87 2.23 -3.32
C TYR A 93 -24.26 1.61 -4.68
N ARG A 94 -23.40 0.81 -5.31
CA ARG A 94 -23.68 0.10 -6.57
C ARG A 94 -24.39 -1.20 -6.24
N ALA A 95 -25.70 -1.26 -6.50
CA ALA A 95 -26.51 -2.43 -6.23
C ALA A 95 -25.93 -3.68 -6.92
N SER A 96 -25.84 -4.79 -6.19
CA SER A 96 -25.45 -6.13 -6.70
C SER A 96 -24.04 -6.21 -7.28
N SER A 97 -23.13 -5.32 -6.89
CA SER A 97 -21.72 -5.40 -7.27
C SER A 97 -20.98 -6.32 -6.28
N PRO A 98 -20.15 -7.26 -6.74
CA PRO A 98 -19.21 -7.96 -5.87
C PRO A 98 -18.05 -7.08 -5.43
N TRP A 99 -17.96 -5.84 -5.97
CA TRP A 99 -16.88 -4.89 -5.79
C TRP A 99 -17.29 -3.73 -4.89
N ASP A 100 -17.76 -4.04 -3.66
CA ASP A 100 -18.12 -3.02 -2.67
C ASP A 100 -16.91 -2.15 -2.30
N VAL A 101 -15.71 -2.73 -2.34
CA VAL A 101 -14.45 -2.02 -2.12
C VAL A 101 -13.52 -2.26 -3.31
N THR A 102 -13.02 -1.18 -3.89
CA THR A 102 -11.99 -1.22 -4.94
C THR A 102 -10.74 -0.51 -4.48
N ASN A 103 -9.61 -0.80 -5.14
CA ASN A 103 -8.33 -0.13 -4.90
C ASN A 103 -8.22 1.21 -5.63
N GLY A 104 -9.15 1.50 -6.54
CA GLY A 104 -9.06 2.67 -7.40
C GLY A 104 -7.88 2.62 -8.37
N LEU A 105 -7.65 3.75 -9.04
CA LEU A 105 -6.62 3.93 -10.05
C LEU A 105 -5.43 4.75 -9.52
N LEU A 106 -5.13 4.70 -8.21
CA LEU A 106 -4.16 5.60 -7.58
C LEU A 106 -2.80 5.63 -8.30
N ALA A 107 -2.26 4.47 -8.68
CA ALA A 107 -0.98 4.40 -9.39
C ALA A 107 -1.07 5.06 -10.78
N GLU A 108 -2.14 4.80 -11.53
CA GLU A 108 -2.39 5.44 -12.83
C GLU A 108 -2.55 6.95 -12.68
N GLU A 109 -3.31 7.41 -11.68
CA GLU A 109 -3.50 8.83 -11.37
C GLU A 109 -2.16 9.52 -11.06
N LEU A 110 -1.30 8.88 -10.28
CA LEU A 110 0.02 9.41 -9.95
C LEU A 110 0.95 9.46 -11.18
N ILE A 111 0.91 8.43 -12.04
CA ILE A 111 1.74 8.35 -13.24
C ILE A 111 1.29 9.35 -14.29
N THR A 112 0.00 9.46 -14.54
CA THR A 112 -0.55 10.25 -15.65
C THR A 112 -0.99 11.65 -15.23
N GLY A 113 -1.24 11.88 -13.95
CA GLY A 113 -1.92 13.06 -13.44
C GLY A 113 -3.43 13.09 -13.74
N ARG A 114 -3.99 12.02 -14.33
CA ARG A 114 -5.39 11.94 -14.74
C ARG A 114 -6.24 11.35 -13.61
N MET A 115 -6.75 12.20 -12.74
CA MET A 115 -7.58 11.80 -11.60
C MET A 115 -9.01 11.50 -12.01
N GLN A 116 -9.55 10.36 -11.58
CA GLN A 116 -10.91 9.93 -11.85
C GLN A 116 -11.91 10.63 -10.89
N LEU A 117 -12.92 11.30 -11.45
CA LEU A 117 -14.02 11.94 -10.72
C LEU A 117 -15.40 11.32 -11.02
N GLY A 118 -15.43 10.19 -11.70
CA GLY A 118 -16.63 9.45 -12.12
C GLY A 118 -16.25 8.37 -13.11
N ASP A 119 -17.21 7.53 -13.52
CA ASP A 119 -16.95 6.40 -14.44
C ASP A 119 -16.30 6.86 -15.75
N THR A 120 -16.70 8.03 -16.24
CA THR A 120 -16.17 8.62 -17.48
C THR A 120 -15.67 10.05 -17.31
N THR A 121 -15.64 10.55 -16.09
CA THR A 121 -15.27 11.93 -15.78
C THR A 121 -13.88 11.96 -15.14
N PHE A 122 -13.00 12.80 -15.68
CA PHE A 122 -11.62 12.94 -15.22
C PHE A 122 -11.21 14.40 -15.18
N VAL A 123 -10.22 14.69 -14.32
CA VAL A 123 -9.52 15.98 -14.30
C VAL A 123 -8.03 15.73 -14.52
N GLN A 124 -7.36 16.63 -15.21
CA GLN A 124 -5.95 16.54 -15.53
C GLN A 124 -5.11 17.41 -14.58
N TYR A 125 -4.18 16.80 -13.89
CA TYR A 125 -3.10 17.42 -13.12
C TYR A 125 -1.73 17.09 -13.73
N ALA A 126 -0.68 17.61 -13.14
CA ALA A 126 0.67 17.15 -13.44
C ALA A 126 0.93 15.76 -12.85
N PRO A 127 1.69 14.88 -13.54
CA PRO A 127 2.19 13.64 -12.96
C PRO A 127 2.95 13.86 -11.65
N ALA A 128 2.85 12.92 -10.72
CA ALA A 128 3.40 13.07 -9.38
C ALA A 128 4.92 12.93 -9.36
N GLN A 129 5.61 13.95 -8.84
CA GLN A 129 7.05 13.98 -8.66
C GLN A 129 7.49 13.40 -7.29
N VAL A 130 6.80 12.34 -6.86
CA VAL A 130 7.16 11.59 -5.65
C VAL A 130 7.75 10.24 -6.05
N ASN A 131 8.72 9.75 -5.29
CA ASN A 131 9.35 8.46 -5.56
C ASN A 131 8.30 7.35 -5.52
N VAL A 132 8.50 6.32 -6.33
CA VAL A 132 7.63 5.14 -6.31
C VAL A 132 7.69 4.45 -4.95
N ALA A 133 6.61 3.74 -4.60
CA ALA A 133 6.54 2.98 -3.35
C ALA A 133 7.70 1.97 -3.27
N GLY A 134 8.36 1.93 -2.12
CA GLY A 134 9.53 1.09 -1.86
C GLY A 134 10.85 1.85 -1.70
N ASP A 135 11.02 2.97 -2.42
CA ASP A 135 12.26 3.77 -2.39
C ASP A 135 12.03 5.26 -2.06
N PRO A 136 11.33 5.59 -0.96
CA PRO A 136 10.91 6.96 -0.68
C PRO A 136 12.08 7.94 -0.47
N ASN A 137 13.25 7.42 -0.11
CA ASN A 137 14.43 8.21 0.24
C ASN A 137 15.55 8.15 -0.81
N ASP A 138 15.34 7.49 -1.95
CA ASP A 138 16.32 7.48 -3.03
C ASP A 138 16.18 8.74 -3.91
N PRO A 139 17.12 9.71 -3.82
CA PRO A 139 17.03 10.94 -4.61
C PRO A 139 17.28 10.70 -6.11
N GLN A 140 17.82 9.55 -6.48
CA GLN A 140 18.09 9.16 -7.86
C GLN A 140 17.05 8.19 -8.42
N GLY A 141 16.24 7.59 -7.55
CA GLY A 141 15.19 6.64 -7.94
C GLY A 141 14.09 7.29 -8.77
N PRO A 142 13.35 6.50 -9.56
CA PRO A 142 12.25 7.00 -10.36
C PRO A 142 11.12 7.56 -9.50
N THR A 143 10.42 8.54 -10.04
CA THR A 143 9.14 9.03 -9.53
C THR A 143 7.99 8.39 -10.30
N TYR A 144 6.75 8.52 -9.82
CA TYR A 144 5.60 8.10 -10.62
C TYR A 144 5.58 8.81 -11.98
N ALA A 145 5.94 10.09 -12.04
CA ALA A 145 6.03 10.84 -13.30
C ALA A 145 7.04 10.25 -14.29
N SER A 146 8.09 9.57 -13.82
CA SER A 146 9.07 8.91 -14.70
C SER A 146 8.44 7.85 -15.60
N PHE A 147 7.30 7.29 -15.22
CA PHE A 147 6.60 6.26 -15.98
C PHE A 147 5.56 6.81 -16.97
N SER A 148 5.27 8.11 -16.95
CA SER A 148 4.20 8.70 -17.77
C SER A 148 4.39 8.46 -19.27
N GLY A 149 5.62 8.50 -19.76
CA GLY A 149 5.97 8.21 -21.17
C GLY A 149 5.97 6.71 -21.51
N LEU A 150 5.89 5.84 -20.50
CA LEU A 150 5.97 4.39 -20.66
C LEU A 150 4.60 3.70 -20.68
N MET A 151 3.51 4.42 -20.42
CA MET A 151 2.15 3.87 -20.40
C MET A 151 1.69 3.24 -21.70
N ALA A 152 2.33 3.60 -22.83
CA ALA A 152 2.07 3.01 -24.14
C ALA A 152 3.21 2.07 -24.60
N ALA A 153 4.18 1.79 -23.75
CA ALA A 153 5.28 0.88 -24.09
C ALA A 153 4.73 -0.54 -24.21
N GLY A 154 5.23 -1.30 -25.19
CA GLY A 154 4.86 -2.70 -25.38
C GLY A 154 5.41 -3.57 -24.24
N ALA A 155 4.66 -4.63 -23.91
CA ALA A 155 5.11 -5.64 -22.97
C ALA A 155 6.26 -6.49 -23.56
N PRO A 156 7.17 -7.03 -22.73
CA PRO A 156 8.09 -8.07 -23.15
C PRO A 156 7.30 -9.37 -23.49
N ALA A 157 7.97 -10.32 -24.12
CA ALA A 157 7.35 -11.62 -24.38
C ALA A 157 7.05 -12.36 -23.05
N ASP A 158 5.93 -13.08 -23.01
CA ASP A 158 5.59 -13.93 -21.85
C ASP A 158 6.73 -14.87 -21.48
N GLY A 159 7.05 -14.96 -20.20
CA GLY A 159 8.17 -15.72 -19.68
C GLY A 159 9.55 -15.07 -19.85
N ALA A 160 9.66 -13.93 -20.53
CA ALA A 160 10.93 -13.23 -20.65
C ALA A 160 11.45 -12.76 -19.28
N THR A 161 12.77 -12.94 -19.05
CA THR A 161 13.42 -12.44 -17.84
C THR A 161 13.42 -10.91 -17.82
N ILE A 162 12.96 -10.31 -16.74
CA ILE A 162 12.91 -8.86 -16.57
C ILE A 162 14.26 -8.37 -16.07
N THR A 163 14.96 -7.58 -16.90
CA THR A 163 16.21 -6.90 -16.55
C THR A 163 16.12 -5.40 -16.78
N GLN A 164 14.97 -4.91 -17.21
CA GLN A 164 14.75 -3.49 -17.49
C GLN A 164 14.76 -2.68 -16.19
N THR A 165 15.30 -1.48 -16.31
CA THR A 165 15.33 -0.45 -15.29
C THR A 165 14.73 0.83 -15.82
N VAL A 166 14.22 1.69 -14.94
CA VAL A 166 13.76 3.04 -15.28
C VAL A 166 14.49 4.02 -14.39
N ASP A 167 15.12 5.02 -14.97
CA ASP A 167 15.73 6.09 -14.21
C ASP A 167 14.73 7.22 -13.89
N ARG A 168 15.17 8.22 -13.12
CA ARG A 168 14.33 9.35 -12.71
C ARG A 168 13.84 10.20 -13.90
N ALA A 169 14.58 10.21 -15.02
CA ALA A 169 14.18 10.91 -16.25
C ALA A 169 13.19 10.09 -17.12
N GLY A 170 12.84 8.87 -16.70
CA GLY A 170 11.97 7.96 -17.46
C GLY A 170 12.70 7.21 -18.58
N GLN A 171 14.04 7.19 -18.57
CA GLN A 171 14.81 6.44 -19.55
C GLN A 171 14.85 4.97 -19.15
N VAL A 172 14.49 4.10 -20.10
CA VAL A 172 14.57 2.65 -19.92
C VAL A 172 15.99 2.18 -20.19
N GLY A 173 16.57 1.52 -19.21
CA GLY A 173 17.86 0.84 -19.28
C GLY A 173 17.71 -0.66 -19.11
N SER A 174 18.84 -1.36 -18.92
CA SER A 174 18.88 -2.76 -18.58
C SER A 174 20.07 -3.04 -17.66
N ASP A 175 19.83 -3.81 -16.59
CA ASP A 175 20.87 -4.35 -15.74
C ASP A 175 20.84 -5.88 -15.81
N PRO A 176 21.80 -6.52 -16.51
CA PRO A 176 21.86 -7.98 -16.61
C PRO A 176 21.98 -8.70 -15.26
N ALA A 177 22.48 -8.05 -14.20
CA ALA A 177 22.61 -8.65 -12.88
C ALA A 177 21.23 -9.00 -12.27
N LEU A 178 20.16 -8.27 -12.67
CA LEU A 178 18.79 -8.53 -12.24
C LEU A 178 18.26 -9.89 -12.72
N ALA A 179 18.85 -10.48 -13.76
CA ALA A 179 18.47 -11.82 -14.20
C ALA A 179 18.62 -12.88 -13.10
N SER A 180 19.55 -12.67 -12.16
CA SER A 180 19.75 -13.57 -11.02
C SER A 180 18.56 -13.62 -10.06
N ALA A 181 17.67 -12.63 -10.06
CA ALA A 181 16.46 -12.61 -9.26
C ALA A 181 15.36 -13.56 -9.81
N GLY A 182 15.50 -14.04 -11.06
CA GLY A 182 14.58 -14.99 -11.68
C GLY A 182 13.17 -14.42 -11.95
N VAL A 183 13.02 -13.10 -11.94
CA VAL A 183 11.71 -12.46 -12.21
C VAL A 183 11.44 -12.47 -13.72
N THR A 184 10.24 -12.93 -14.09
CA THR A 184 9.81 -13.01 -15.50
C THR A 184 8.53 -12.24 -15.73
N ALA A 185 8.30 -11.83 -16.98
CA ALA A 185 7.03 -11.27 -17.43
C ALA A 185 5.93 -12.35 -17.46
N ARG A 186 4.69 -11.97 -17.10
CA ARG A 186 3.50 -12.81 -17.21
C ARG A 186 2.45 -12.06 -18.01
N ASP A 187 2.09 -12.62 -19.15
CA ASP A 187 0.97 -12.13 -19.95
C ASP A 187 -0.34 -12.34 -19.18
N VAL A 188 -1.03 -11.25 -18.88
CA VAL A 188 -2.32 -11.24 -18.18
C VAL A 188 -3.47 -10.89 -19.12
N GLY A 189 -3.23 -10.93 -20.43
CA GLY A 189 -4.20 -10.69 -21.47
C GLY A 189 -4.21 -9.27 -22.03
N ALA A 190 -5.00 -9.08 -23.08
CA ALA A 190 -4.93 -7.94 -23.98
C ALA A 190 -5.50 -6.61 -23.45
N LEU A 191 -6.02 -6.55 -22.21
CA LEU A 191 -6.75 -5.36 -21.73
C LEU A 191 -5.86 -4.13 -21.55
N THR A 192 -4.65 -4.33 -21.04
CA THR A 192 -3.72 -3.23 -20.74
C THR A 192 -2.54 -3.16 -21.69
N HIS A 193 -2.28 -4.22 -22.46
CA HIS A 193 -1.05 -4.42 -23.25
C HIS A 193 0.24 -4.38 -22.41
N HIS A 194 0.13 -4.63 -21.09
CA HIS A 194 1.23 -4.72 -20.16
C HIS A 194 1.21 -6.08 -19.48
N ASP A 195 2.40 -6.58 -19.18
CA ASP A 195 2.60 -7.80 -18.40
C ASP A 195 2.74 -7.48 -16.92
N VAL A 196 2.51 -8.50 -16.08
CA VAL A 196 2.75 -8.44 -14.65
C VAL A 196 4.03 -9.21 -14.33
N ALA A 197 4.91 -8.65 -13.49
CA ALA A 197 6.08 -9.37 -13.03
C ALA A 197 5.65 -10.60 -12.21
N SER A 198 6.33 -11.75 -12.45
CA SER A 198 5.96 -13.05 -11.87
C SER A 198 5.82 -13.03 -10.36
N VAL A 199 6.64 -12.25 -9.64
CA VAL A 199 6.56 -12.11 -8.18
C VAL A 199 5.22 -11.54 -7.70
N PHE A 200 4.63 -10.61 -8.45
CA PHE A 200 3.31 -10.06 -8.12
C PHE A 200 2.20 -11.01 -8.58
N TRP A 201 2.34 -11.59 -9.77
CA TRP A 201 1.39 -12.57 -10.29
C TRP A 201 1.24 -13.76 -9.34
N ASP A 202 2.36 -14.35 -8.92
CA ASP A 202 2.38 -15.50 -8.02
C ASP A 202 1.77 -15.16 -6.65
N PHE A 203 2.03 -13.94 -6.14
CA PHE A 203 1.42 -13.47 -4.89
C PHE A 203 -0.10 -13.31 -5.04
N MET A 204 -0.58 -12.67 -6.11
CA MET A 204 -2.01 -12.46 -6.35
C MET A 204 -2.79 -13.77 -6.54
N ASN A 205 -2.14 -14.82 -7.01
CA ASN A 205 -2.75 -16.15 -7.20
C ASN A 205 -2.44 -17.14 -6.05
N SER A 206 -1.78 -16.67 -5.00
CA SER A 206 -1.40 -17.54 -3.88
C SER A 206 -2.56 -17.83 -2.94
N SER A 207 -2.42 -18.93 -2.20
CA SER A 207 -3.31 -19.33 -1.12
C SER A 207 -2.57 -19.36 0.21
N GLY A 208 -3.31 -19.25 1.31
CA GLY A 208 -2.74 -19.27 2.65
C GLY A 208 -3.80 -18.96 3.70
N LEU A 209 -3.35 -18.65 4.91
CA LEU A 209 -4.26 -18.25 5.97
C LEU A 209 -4.84 -16.87 5.69
N VAL A 210 -6.15 -16.77 5.67
CA VAL A 210 -6.94 -15.54 5.52
C VAL A 210 -7.96 -15.42 6.65
N SER A 211 -8.49 -14.21 6.87
CA SER A 211 -9.62 -14.01 7.78
C SER A 211 -10.92 -13.87 6.99
N VAL A 212 -11.86 -14.76 7.27
CA VAL A 212 -13.22 -14.75 6.70
C VAL A 212 -14.23 -14.78 7.84
N ALA A 213 -15.09 -13.78 7.91
CA ALA A 213 -16.08 -13.63 8.97
C ALA A 213 -15.47 -13.74 10.41
N GLY A 214 -14.28 -13.22 10.60
CA GLY A 214 -13.56 -13.23 11.87
C GLY A 214 -12.87 -14.55 12.22
N GLN A 215 -12.90 -15.54 11.32
CA GLN A 215 -12.20 -16.82 11.48
C GLN A 215 -10.99 -16.89 10.57
N THR A 216 -9.90 -17.48 11.06
CA THR A 216 -8.72 -17.76 10.26
C THR A 216 -8.90 -19.11 9.55
N VAL A 217 -8.89 -19.09 8.22
CA VAL A 217 -9.07 -20.27 7.35
C VAL A 217 -7.98 -20.30 6.27
N SER A 218 -7.77 -21.44 5.63
CA SER A 218 -6.90 -21.55 4.46
C SER A 218 -7.75 -21.36 3.19
N ASP A 219 -7.40 -20.35 2.39
CA ASP A 219 -8.11 -20.00 1.16
C ASP A 219 -7.20 -19.19 0.23
N HIS A 220 -7.68 -18.83 -0.96
CA HIS A 220 -7.00 -17.83 -1.80
C HIS A 220 -6.86 -16.50 -1.05
N LEU A 221 -5.70 -15.85 -1.18
CA LEU A 221 -5.48 -14.55 -0.52
C LEU A 221 -6.48 -13.51 -1.04
N PHE A 222 -6.78 -13.54 -2.32
CA PHE A 222 -7.75 -12.65 -2.96
C PHE A 222 -9.04 -13.41 -3.30
N VAL A 223 -10.17 -12.72 -3.21
CA VAL A 223 -11.50 -13.33 -3.44
C VAL A 223 -11.64 -13.79 -4.89
N ASN A 224 -11.07 -13.05 -5.82
CA ASN A 224 -11.01 -13.38 -7.25
C ASN A 224 -9.52 -13.41 -7.64
N PRO A 225 -8.87 -14.56 -7.56
CA PRO A 225 -7.51 -14.72 -8.09
C PRO A 225 -7.52 -14.48 -9.61
N TYR A 226 -6.45 -13.93 -10.10
CA TYR A 226 -6.29 -13.55 -11.51
C TYR A 226 -5.85 -14.73 -12.39
#